data_09181651d00418f06b99094d4330e679
#
_entry.id   09181651d00418f06b99094d4330e679
#
_cell.length_a   1.000
_cell.length_b   1.000
_cell.length_c   1.000
_cell.angle_alpha   90.00
_cell.angle_beta   90.00
_cell.angle_gamma   90.00
#
_symmetry.space_group_name_H-M   'P 1'
#
loop_
_entity.id
_entity.type
_entity.pdbx_description
1 polymer ?
#
loop_
_entity_poly.entity_id
_entity_poly.type
_entity_poly.pdbx_seq_one_letter_code
_entity_poly.pdbx_strand_id
1 'polypeptide(L)'
;MESRFIKIFSGLERNYGYCNVKNGYTDPDTGKLKFKPGDYGWSQDAVTDQDYIDHLNGEKSIGIQPCDDEGMAQFGAIDIDPERYKDFNAKYFFDIIVKWELPVVPVKSKSGGLHIFVFLNKKIKASLIRNF
;
A
#
# COMPACT_ATOMS: atom_id res chain seq x y z
N MET A 1 -4.41 15.77 -10.03
CA MET A 1 -4.10 15.00 -8.80
C MET A 1 -3.79 13.54 -9.14
N GLU A 2 -4.60 12.90 -9.95
CA GLU A 2 -4.49 11.49 -10.38
C GLU A 2 -3.14 11.15 -11.03
N SER A 3 -2.69 11.93 -12.01
CA SER A 3 -1.40 11.71 -12.70
C SER A 3 -0.18 11.71 -11.75
N ARG A 4 -0.24 12.51 -10.67
CA ARG A 4 0.82 12.53 -9.65
C ARG A 4 0.78 11.28 -8.78
N PHE A 5 -0.42 10.82 -8.40
CA PHE A 5 -0.62 9.60 -7.63
C PHE A 5 -0.09 8.38 -8.40
N ILE A 6 -0.50 8.22 -9.66
CA ILE A 6 -0.02 7.16 -10.56
C ILE A 6 1.52 7.16 -10.61
N LYS A 7 2.12 8.32 -10.81
CA LYS A 7 3.56 8.45 -10.91
C LYS A 7 4.31 8.00 -9.64
N ILE A 8 3.83 8.36 -8.46
CA ILE A 8 4.54 8.04 -7.20
C ILE A 8 4.34 6.59 -6.75
N PHE A 9 3.24 5.94 -7.17
CA PHE A 9 2.93 4.54 -6.88
C PHE A 9 3.20 3.61 -8.07
N SER A 10 3.95 4.05 -9.07
CA SER A 10 4.36 3.17 -10.17
C SER A 10 5.33 2.10 -9.69
N GLY A 11 5.13 0.86 -10.12
CA GLY A 11 5.95 -0.30 -9.77
C GLY A 11 5.87 -1.35 -10.85
N LEU A 12 5.56 -2.60 -10.49
CA LEU A 12 5.34 -3.67 -11.44
C LEU A 12 4.05 -3.41 -12.23
N GLU A 13 4.17 -3.30 -13.56
CA GLU A 13 3.04 -2.94 -14.42
C GLU A 13 2.28 -4.15 -14.98
N ARG A 14 2.95 -5.29 -15.19
CA ARG A 14 2.38 -6.46 -15.89
C ARG A 14 1.28 -7.18 -15.13
N ASN A 15 1.18 -7.01 -13.82
CA ASN A 15 0.09 -7.51 -12.99
C ASN A 15 -0.01 -6.70 -11.69
N TYR A 16 -1.15 -6.80 -11.01
CA TYR A 16 -1.39 -6.10 -9.75
C TYR A 16 -2.36 -6.88 -8.87
N GLY A 17 -2.30 -6.66 -7.57
CA GLY A 17 -3.30 -7.14 -6.64
C GLY A 17 -4.59 -6.34 -6.79
N TYR A 18 -5.75 -6.99 -6.68
CA TYR A 18 -7.05 -6.31 -6.69
C TYR A 18 -7.96 -6.81 -5.57
N CYS A 19 -8.89 -5.95 -5.18
CA CYS A 19 -9.99 -6.32 -4.29
C CYS A 19 -11.25 -5.50 -4.65
N ASN A 20 -12.36 -6.21 -4.88
CA ASN A 20 -13.67 -5.61 -5.12
C ASN A 20 -14.28 -5.16 -3.80
N VAL A 21 -13.99 -3.92 -3.40
CA VAL A 21 -14.37 -3.39 -2.08
C VAL A 21 -15.88 -3.37 -1.84
N LYS A 22 -16.69 -3.27 -2.90
CA LYS A 22 -18.16 -3.28 -2.82
C LYS A 22 -18.74 -4.64 -2.39
N ASN A 23 -18.00 -5.73 -2.59
CA ASN A 23 -18.42 -7.09 -2.24
C ASN A 23 -18.03 -7.49 -0.80
N GLY A 24 -17.41 -6.58 -0.06
CA GLY A 24 -17.02 -6.83 1.33
C GLY A 24 -18.24 -7.04 2.23
N TYR A 25 -18.12 -7.97 3.18
CA TYR A 25 -19.11 -8.22 4.21
C TYR A 25 -18.48 -8.15 5.61
N THR A 26 -19.25 -7.73 6.59
CA THR A 26 -18.79 -7.75 7.97
C THR A 26 -18.95 -9.14 8.54
N ASP A 27 -17.86 -9.73 8.96
CA ASP A 27 -17.85 -11.01 9.65
C ASP A 27 -18.57 -10.86 11.01
N PRO A 28 -19.62 -11.65 11.29
CA PRO A 28 -20.44 -11.47 12.50
C PRO A 28 -19.68 -11.81 13.78
N ASP A 29 -18.69 -12.69 13.71
CA ASP A 29 -17.95 -13.16 14.88
C ASP A 29 -16.82 -12.20 15.27
N THR A 30 -16.19 -11.56 14.28
CA THR A 30 -15.01 -10.72 14.50
C THR A 30 -15.25 -9.24 14.27
N GLY A 31 -16.38 -8.85 13.66
CA GLY A 31 -16.68 -7.48 13.25
C GLY A 31 -15.74 -6.95 12.12
N LYS A 32 -14.86 -7.79 11.60
CA LYS A 32 -13.90 -7.39 10.54
C LYS A 32 -14.53 -7.48 9.16
N LEU A 33 -14.15 -6.55 8.28
CA LEU A 33 -14.53 -6.61 6.86
C LEU A 33 -13.76 -7.75 6.20
N LYS A 34 -14.51 -8.69 5.60
CA LYS A 34 -14.00 -9.86 4.87
C LYS A 34 -14.47 -9.85 3.42
N PHE A 35 -13.80 -10.63 2.58
CA PHE A 35 -14.11 -10.81 1.17
C PHE A 35 -14.14 -12.30 0.83
N LYS A 36 -14.99 -12.68 -0.12
CA LYS A 36 -15.05 -14.07 -0.60
C LYS A 36 -13.90 -14.34 -1.59
N PRO A 37 -13.50 -15.62 -1.75
CA PRO A 37 -12.63 -16.01 -2.85
C PRO A 37 -13.19 -15.53 -4.20
N GLY A 38 -12.34 -14.93 -5.03
CA GLY A 38 -12.73 -14.30 -6.30
C GLY A 38 -12.99 -12.79 -6.21
N ASP A 39 -13.31 -12.26 -5.03
CA ASP A 39 -13.41 -10.80 -4.85
C ASP A 39 -12.04 -10.13 -4.70
N TYR A 40 -10.99 -10.88 -4.49
CA TYR A 40 -9.61 -10.42 -4.44
C TYR A 40 -8.65 -11.43 -5.06
N GLY A 41 -7.53 -10.95 -5.54
CA GLY A 41 -6.51 -11.79 -6.18
C GLY A 41 -5.46 -10.97 -6.90
N TRP A 42 -4.78 -11.64 -7.82
CA TRP A 42 -3.82 -11.04 -8.74
C TRP A 42 -4.43 -10.97 -10.14
N SER A 43 -4.43 -9.78 -10.75
CA SER A 43 -4.76 -9.60 -12.16
C SER A 43 -3.69 -10.26 -13.02
N GLN A 44 -4.09 -10.85 -14.14
CA GLN A 44 -3.17 -11.30 -15.19
C GLN A 44 -2.92 -10.20 -16.24
N ASP A 45 -3.68 -9.12 -16.17
CA ASP A 45 -3.58 -7.97 -17.05
C ASP A 45 -2.69 -6.90 -16.43
N ALA A 46 -2.06 -6.09 -17.27
CA ALA A 46 -1.30 -4.94 -16.84
C ALA A 46 -2.19 -3.90 -16.15
N VAL A 47 -1.63 -3.22 -15.14
CA VAL A 47 -2.32 -2.10 -14.49
C VAL A 47 -2.47 -0.93 -15.46
N THR A 48 -3.63 -0.29 -15.45
CA THR A 48 -3.96 0.87 -16.28
C THR A 48 -4.19 2.12 -15.44
N ASP A 49 -4.14 3.29 -16.05
CA ASP A 49 -4.49 4.55 -15.38
C ASP A 49 -5.91 4.50 -14.81
N GLN A 50 -6.84 3.83 -15.50
CA GLN A 50 -8.22 3.66 -15.02
C GLN A 50 -8.28 2.86 -13.71
N ASP A 51 -7.41 1.86 -13.52
CA ASP A 51 -7.33 1.09 -12.28
C ASP A 51 -6.97 1.98 -11.07
N TYR A 52 -6.04 2.92 -11.27
CA TYR A 52 -5.70 3.89 -10.23
C TYR A 52 -6.84 4.88 -9.97
N ILE A 53 -7.55 5.32 -11.02
CA ILE A 53 -8.71 6.22 -10.90
C ILE A 53 -9.83 5.53 -10.11
N ASP A 54 -10.14 4.28 -10.44
CA ASP A 54 -11.15 3.46 -9.75
C ASP A 54 -10.78 3.25 -8.27
N HIS A 55 -9.49 3.08 -7.98
CA HIS A 55 -9.00 2.98 -6.61
C HIS A 55 -9.22 4.28 -5.83
N LEU A 56 -8.86 5.43 -6.41
CA LEU A 56 -9.06 6.73 -5.77
C LEU A 56 -10.54 7.08 -5.57
N ASN A 57 -11.41 6.58 -6.44
CA ASN A 57 -12.86 6.73 -6.33
C ASN A 57 -13.53 5.72 -5.39
N GLY A 58 -12.76 4.77 -4.83
CA GLY A 58 -13.28 3.74 -3.94
C GLY A 58 -14.09 2.64 -4.64
N GLU A 59 -13.95 2.52 -5.97
CA GLU A 59 -14.65 1.50 -6.76
C GLU A 59 -14.01 0.12 -6.58
N LYS A 60 -12.68 0.08 -6.47
CA LYS A 60 -11.90 -1.11 -6.15
C LYS A 60 -10.65 -0.74 -5.34
N SER A 61 -10.04 -1.70 -4.69
CA SER A 61 -8.70 -1.55 -4.13
C SER A 61 -7.68 -2.21 -5.05
N ILE A 62 -6.53 -1.56 -5.27
CA ILE A 62 -5.41 -2.14 -5.99
C ILE A 62 -4.18 -2.22 -5.10
N GLY A 63 -3.32 -3.20 -5.36
CA GLY A 63 -2.02 -3.37 -4.71
C GLY A 63 -0.93 -3.43 -5.75
N ILE A 64 -0.04 -2.44 -5.74
CA ILE A 64 1.08 -2.36 -6.66
C ILE A 64 2.34 -2.90 -5.97
N GLN A 65 3.01 -3.83 -6.63
CA GLN A 65 4.32 -4.30 -6.17
C GLN A 65 5.37 -3.23 -6.48
N PRO A 66 6.09 -2.70 -5.48
CA PRO A 66 7.04 -1.61 -5.71
C PRO A 66 8.18 -1.95 -6.66
N CYS A 67 8.62 -3.22 -6.67
CA CYS A 67 9.72 -3.70 -7.48
C CYS A 67 9.24 -4.07 -8.88
N ASP A 68 9.77 -3.42 -9.92
CA ASP A 68 9.50 -3.75 -11.32
C ASP A 68 10.31 -4.97 -11.82
N ASP A 69 10.12 -5.36 -13.08
CA ASP A 69 10.78 -6.52 -13.70
C ASP A 69 12.31 -6.36 -13.82
N GLU A 70 12.82 -5.13 -13.72
CA GLU A 70 14.25 -4.83 -13.73
C GLU A 70 14.87 -4.82 -12.32
N GLY A 71 14.08 -5.12 -11.30
CA GLY A 71 14.52 -5.09 -9.89
C GLY A 71 14.68 -3.69 -9.33
N MET A 72 14.04 -2.69 -9.97
CA MET A 72 14.08 -1.30 -9.56
C MET A 72 12.79 -0.90 -8.86
N ALA A 73 12.88 0.07 -7.94
CA ALA A 73 11.71 0.61 -7.26
C ALA A 73 11.84 2.13 -7.05
N GLN A 74 10.72 2.83 -7.08
CA GLN A 74 10.61 4.27 -6.82
C GLN A 74 9.98 4.56 -5.47
N PHE A 75 9.35 3.59 -4.85
CA PHE A 75 8.82 3.69 -3.49
C PHE A 75 9.04 2.39 -2.73
N GLY A 76 8.98 2.46 -1.43
CA GLY A 76 8.95 1.31 -0.53
C GLY A 76 7.90 1.53 0.55
N ALA A 77 7.49 0.45 1.20
CA ALA A 77 6.56 0.49 2.32
C ALA A 77 7.00 -0.43 3.44
N ILE A 78 6.82 0.04 4.68
CA ILE A 78 6.93 -0.77 5.89
C ILE A 78 5.51 -0.93 6.43
N ASP A 79 5.09 -2.17 6.65
CA ASP A 79 3.81 -2.49 7.28
C ASP A 79 4.03 -2.79 8.76
N ILE A 80 3.44 -1.98 9.63
CA ILE A 80 3.47 -2.16 11.08
C ILE A 80 2.09 -2.64 11.51
N ASP A 81 1.99 -3.95 11.74
CA ASP A 81 0.77 -4.61 12.20
C ASP A 81 0.72 -4.60 13.74
N PRO A 82 -0.31 -3.97 14.36
CA PRO A 82 -0.42 -3.90 15.82
C PRO A 82 -0.57 -5.27 16.49
N GLU A 83 -1.07 -6.29 15.80
CA GLU A 83 -1.19 -7.65 16.35
C GLU A 83 0.18 -8.29 16.64
N ARG A 84 1.23 -7.81 15.97
CA ARG A 84 2.62 -8.33 16.12
C ARG A 84 3.43 -7.57 17.17
N TYR A 85 2.97 -6.39 17.59
CA TYR A 85 3.70 -5.51 18.51
C TYR A 85 2.81 -5.16 19.70
N LYS A 86 3.07 -5.77 20.87
CA LYS A 86 2.23 -5.65 22.08
C LYS A 86 2.03 -4.19 22.56
N ASP A 87 3.04 -3.35 22.36
CA ASP A 87 3.04 -1.96 22.83
C ASP A 87 2.94 -0.96 21.67
N PHE A 88 2.33 -1.40 20.55
CA PHE A 88 2.21 -0.54 19.37
C PHE A 88 1.39 0.70 19.68
N ASN A 89 1.98 1.87 19.44
CA ASN A 89 1.34 3.17 19.56
C ASN A 89 1.56 3.99 18.29
N ALA A 90 0.55 4.03 17.41
CA ALA A 90 0.61 4.74 16.14
C ALA A 90 0.95 6.24 16.33
N LYS A 91 0.41 6.88 17.39
CA LYS A 91 0.69 8.28 17.69
C LYS A 91 2.18 8.49 18.01
N TYR A 92 2.78 7.61 18.81
CA TYR A 92 4.20 7.70 19.16
C TYR A 92 5.09 7.62 17.91
N PHE A 93 4.81 6.70 16.99
CA PHE A 93 5.53 6.61 15.70
C PHE A 93 5.36 7.86 14.85
N PHE A 94 4.14 8.39 14.79
CA PHE A 94 3.86 9.63 14.08
C PHE A 94 4.66 10.80 14.67
N ASP A 95 4.66 10.95 15.99
CA ASP A 95 5.38 12.01 16.69
C ASP A 95 6.91 11.91 16.46
N ILE A 96 7.47 10.69 16.38
CA ILE A 96 8.89 10.48 16.04
C ILE A 96 9.17 10.92 14.61
N ILE A 97 8.35 10.51 13.64
CA ILE A 97 8.50 10.88 12.23
C ILE A 97 8.53 12.41 12.08
N VAL A 98 7.59 13.08 12.72
CA VAL A 98 7.52 14.56 12.70
C VAL A 98 8.69 15.19 13.43
N LYS A 99 9.02 14.73 14.63
CA LYS A 99 10.12 15.29 15.46
C LYS A 99 11.48 15.21 14.77
N TRP A 100 11.73 14.10 14.05
CA TRP A 100 13.01 13.87 13.38
C TRP A 100 12.98 14.24 11.89
N GLU A 101 11.88 14.85 11.43
CA GLU A 101 11.68 15.24 10.02
C GLU A 101 12.05 14.12 9.04
N LEU A 102 11.65 12.87 9.39
CA LEU A 102 11.97 11.72 8.56
C LEU A 102 11.28 11.83 7.20
N PRO A 103 11.97 11.55 6.08
CA PRO A 103 11.43 11.70 4.73
C PRO A 103 10.50 10.52 4.35
N VAL A 104 9.50 10.26 5.20
CA VAL A 104 8.54 9.15 5.05
C VAL A 104 7.12 9.66 5.27
N VAL A 105 6.15 8.93 4.71
CA VAL A 105 4.72 9.25 4.81
C VAL A 105 4.01 8.15 5.58
N PRO A 106 3.59 8.39 6.85
CA PRO A 106 2.79 7.44 7.61
C PRO A 106 1.31 7.51 7.17
N VAL A 107 0.73 6.34 6.91
CA VAL A 107 -0.69 6.18 6.59
C VAL A 107 -1.30 5.17 7.53
N LYS A 108 -2.42 5.50 8.17
CA LYS A 108 -3.13 4.56 9.05
C LYS A 108 -3.64 3.37 8.25
N SER A 109 -3.30 2.16 8.69
CA SER A 109 -3.80 0.94 8.08
C SER A 109 -5.23 0.62 8.55
N LYS A 110 -5.93 -0.25 7.80
CA LYS A 110 -7.28 -0.73 8.13
C LYS A 110 -7.34 -1.42 9.49
N SER A 111 -6.29 -2.15 9.87
CA SER A 111 -6.19 -2.88 11.14
C SER A 111 -5.82 -2.00 12.34
N GLY A 112 -5.64 -0.69 12.14
CA GLY A 112 -5.22 0.25 13.18
C GLY A 112 -3.71 0.40 13.31
N GLY A 113 -2.94 -0.26 12.47
CA GLY A 113 -1.49 -0.10 12.35
C GLY A 113 -1.09 1.07 11.44
N LEU A 114 0.13 1.03 10.93
CA LEU A 114 0.68 2.02 10.01
C LEU A 114 1.32 1.36 8.79
N HIS A 115 1.07 1.94 7.62
CA HIS A 115 1.93 1.80 6.46
C HIS A 115 2.84 3.03 6.41
N ILE A 116 4.13 2.83 6.41
CA ILE A 116 5.10 3.91 6.31
C ILE A 116 5.73 3.84 4.92
N PHE A 117 5.42 4.84 4.09
CA PHE A 117 5.92 4.92 2.73
C PHE A 117 7.18 5.78 2.65
N VAL A 118 8.15 5.33 1.86
CA VAL A 118 9.27 6.15 1.38
C VAL A 118 9.12 6.31 -0.14
N PHE A 119 9.19 7.56 -0.62
CA PHE A 119 9.11 7.88 -2.04
C PHE A 119 10.44 8.48 -2.50
N LEU A 120 10.90 8.07 -3.66
CA LEU A 120 12.17 8.48 -4.22
C LEU A 120 11.97 9.33 -5.49
N ASN A 121 12.89 10.26 -5.73
CA ASN A 121 12.86 11.10 -6.93
C ASN A 121 13.16 10.32 -8.22
N LYS A 122 13.81 9.16 -8.09
CA LYS A 122 14.16 8.28 -9.22
C LYS A 122 14.14 6.82 -8.73
N LYS A 123 13.96 5.90 -9.68
CA LYS A 123 14.09 4.46 -9.40
C LYS A 123 15.51 4.11 -8.96
N ILE A 124 15.63 3.26 -7.96
CA ILE A 124 16.89 2.63 -7.52
C ILE A 124 16.68 1.12 -7.37
N LYS A 125 17.75 0.35 -7.17
CA LYS A 125 17.62 -1.08 -6.90
C LYS A 125 16.76 -1.31 -5.65
N ALA A 126 15.73 -2.14 -5.76
CA ALA A 126 14.81 -2.44 -4.66
C ALA A 126 15.53 -3.00 -3.42
N SER A 127 16.65 -3.71 -3.61
CA SER A 127 17.51 -4.20 -2.52
C SER A 127 18.08 -3.07 -1.64
N LEU A 128 18.31 -1.88 -2.20
CA LEU A 128 18.78 -0.72 -1.44
C LEU A 128 17.67 -0.14 -0.55
N ILE A 129 16.43 -0.08 -1.06
CA ILE A 129 15.28 0.37 -0.25
C ILE A 129 15.02 -0.60 0.89
N ARG A 130 15.14 -1.91 0.65
CA ARG A 130 14.90 -2.93 1.68
C ARG A 130 15.91 -2.88 2.83
N ASN A 131 17.13 -2.42 2.56
CA ASN A 131 18.22 -2.36 3.54
C ASN A 131 18.29 -1.00 4.26
N PHE A 132 17.41 -0.06 3.90
CA PHE A 132 17.28 1.24 4.55
C PHE A 132 16.38 1.15 5.78
#